data_1af4256e47a056c5489ce07707d0a1b5
#
_entry.id   1af4256e47a056c5489ce07707d0a1b5
#
_cell.length_a   1.000
_cell.length_b   1.000
_cell.length_c   1.000
_cell.angle_alpha   90.00
_cell.angle_beta   90.00
_cell.angle_gamma   90.00
#
_symmetry.space_group_name_H-M   'P 1'
#
loop_
_entity.id
_entity.type
_entity.pdbx_description
1 polymer ?
#
loop_
_entity_poly.entity_id
_entity_poly.type
_entity_poly.pdbx_seq_one_letter_code
_entity_poly.pdbx_strand_id
1 'polypeptide(L)'
;MSERRIDRRFIHEELYRDLGPVRDKKIIICGCGALGGWAAVHLAKMGMQNLVLIDDDEVQEHNLGTQPYRLQDLGGKKALILANDLYRLTGTCRAEPLTQRLTPQNAAKLLKGAAVVLDTFDNHASRRAVQQACLRLKIPCLHAGMSGEGTGDLHWEPGYEVPQDVELPDPCAYPLGLALVNLTSALAAELVVRFLLCGEKKSYLVLRDRLHIEEKF
;
A
#
# COMPACT_ATOMS: atom_id res chain seq x y z
N MET A 1 -5.04 -7.05 -35.74
CA MET A 1 -4.60 -7.06 -34.32
C MET A 1 -3.52 -5.98 -34.22
N SER A 2 -3.75 -4.89 -33.52
CA SER A 2 -2.69 -3.89 -33.32
C SER A 2 -1.58 -4.50 -32.47
N GLU A 3 -0.33 -4.39 -32.91
CA GLU A 3 0.81 -4.82 -32.12
C GLU A 3 0.78 -4.11 -30.76
N ARG A 4 0.83 -4.91 -29.68
CA ARG A 4 0.91 -4.39 -28.33
C ARG A 4 2.20 -3.59 -28.18
N ARG A 5 2.10 -2.27 -27.98
CA ARG A 5 3.25 -1.41 -27.74
C ARG A 5 3.71 -1.57 -26.30
N ILE A 6 4.81 -2.30 -26.09
CA ILE A 6 5.43 -2.49 -24.76
C ILE A 6 6.22 -1.24 -24.39
N ASP A 7 5.98 -0.71 -23.19
CA ASP A 7 6.83 0.34 -22.61
C ASP A 7 8.14 -0.27 -22.11
N ARG A 8 9.26 0.10 -22.70
CA ARG A 8 10.56 -0.49 -22.38
C ARG A 8 11.00 -0.30 -20.92
N ARG A 9 10.45 0.67 -20.22
CA ARG A 9 10.70 0.87 -18.76
C ARG A 9 10.18 -0.29 -17.93
N PHE A 10 9.10 -0.91 -18.38
CA PHE A 10 8.40 -1.98 -17.67
C PHE A 10 8.46 -3.32 -18.43
N ILE A 11 9.41 -3.46 -19.38
CA ILE A 11 9.45 -4.59 -20.31
C ILE A 11 9.43 -5.94 -19.57
N HIS A 12 10.19 -6.09 -18.50
CA HIS A 12 10.26 -7.37 -17.77
C HIS A 12 8.93 -7.75 -17.14
N GLU A 13 8.22 -6.78 -16.56
CA GLU A 13 6.90 -7.00 -16.00
C GLU A 13 5.85 -7.26 -17.09
N GLU A 14 5.94 -6.51 -18.20
CA GLU A 14 5.02 -6.64 -19.32
C GLU A 14 5.22 -7.92 -20.14
N LEU A 15 6.41 -8.52 -20.13
CA LEU A 15 6.65 -9.84 -20.71
C LEU A 15 6.07 -10.94 -19.83
N TYR A 16 6.04 -10.73 -18.52
CA TYR A 16 5.46 -11.66 -17.56
C TYR A 16 3.93 -11.68 -17.61
N ARG A 17 3.29 -10.49 -17.78
CA ARG A 17 1.82 -10.32 -17.77
C ARG A 17 1.38 -9.05 -18.51
N ASP A 18 0.18 -9.06 -19.06
CA ASP A 18 -0.38 -7.86 -19.71
C ASP A 18 -0.97 -6.88 -18.68
N LEU A 19 -0.29 -5.78 -18.44
CA LEU A 19 -0.74 -4.73 -17.52
C LEU A 19 -1.55 -3.60 -18.20
N GLY A 20 -1.59 -3.58 -19.53
CA GLY A 20 -2.31 -2.55 -20.30
C GLY A 20 -3.74 -2.30 -19.80
N PRO A 21 -4.57 -3.33 -19.56
CA PRO A 21 -5.95 -3.16 -19.12
C PRO A 21 -6.13 -2.55 -17.72
N VAL A 22 -5.08 -2.61 -16.87
CA VAL A 22 -5.18 -2.22 -15.46
C VAL A 22 -4.27 -1.06 -15.06
N ARG A 23 -3.34 -0.67 -15.92
CA ARG A 23 -2.32 0.35 -15.66
C ARG A 23 -2.87 1.66 -15.09
N ASP A 24 -3.99 2.13 -15.63
CA ASP A 24 -4.63 3.39 -15.27
C ASP A 24 -5.76 3.23 -14.24
N LYS A 25 -5.95 2.03 -13.69
CA LYS A 25 -6.93 1.80 -12.62
C LYS A 25 -6.52 2.59 -11.38
N LYS A 26 -7.47 3.32 -10.80
CA LYS A 26 -7.24 4.13 -9.60
C LYS A 26 -7.01 3.23 -8.39
N ILE A 27 -5.80 3.23 -7.87
CA ILE A 27 -5.41 2.53 -6.64
C ILE A 27 -5.24 3.57 -5.54
N ILE A 28 -5.93 3.41 -4.42
CA ILE A 28 -5.78 4.30 -3.26
C ILE A 28 -4.99 3.55 -2.19
N ILE A 29 -3.91 4.17 -1.72
CA ILE A 29 -3.06 3.66 -0.64
C ILE A 29 -3.29 4.54 0.58
N CYS A 30 -3.78 3.93 1.65
CA CYS A 30 -4.04 4.56 2.93
C CYS A 30 -2.86 4.28 3.87
N GLY A 31 -2.10 5.32 4.20
CA GLY A 31 -0.82 5.23 4.89
C GLY A 31 0.37 5.18 3.92
N CYS A 32 1.35 6.06 4.12
CA CYS A 32 2.60 6.12 3.34
C CYS A 32 3.81 5.76 4.23
N GLY A 33 3.58 4.97 5.26
CA GLY A 33 4.61 4.45 6.16
C GLY A 33 5.42 3.29 5.55
N ALA A 34 5.84 2.37 6.40
CA ALA A 34 6.68 1.24 6.00
C ALA A 34 6.02 0.36 4.93
N LEU A 35 4.79 -0.12 5.16
CA LEU A 35 4.12 -0.98 4.19
C LEU A 35 3.62 -0.21 2.97
N GLY A 36 2.84 0.85 3.18
CA GLY A 36 2.22 1.59 2.08
C GLY A 36 3.23 2.34 1.22
N GLY A 37 4.27 2.89 1.82
CA GLY A 37 5.35 3.57 1.08
C GLY A 37 6.07 2.62 0.12
N TRP A 38 6.51 1.45 0.59
CA TRP A 38 7.15 0.46 -0.28
C TRP A 38 6.16 -0.18 -1.26
N ALA A 39 4.92 -0.46 -0.86
CA ALA A 39 3.91 -0.95 -1.80
C ALA A 39 3.66 0.03 -2.95
N ALA A 40 3.62 1.34 -2.68
CA ALA A 40 3.52 2.37 -3.70
C ALA A 40 4.71 2.34 -4.68
N VAL A 41 5.94 2.17 -4.16
CA VAL A 41 7.15 2.03 -4.98
C VAL A 41 7.06 0.78 -5.86
N HIS A 42 6.65 -0.37 -5.30
CA HIS A 42 6.48 -1.61 -6.07
C HIS A 42 5.43 -1.45 -7.17
N LEU A 43 4.24 -0.94 -6.85
CA LEU A 43 3.17 -0.70 -7.83
C LEU A 43 3.62 0.22 -8.96
N ALA A 44 4.29 1.32 -8.64
CA ALA A 44 4.81 2.24 -9.66
C ALA A 44 5.86 1.57 -10.55
N LYS A 45 6.77 0.76 -9.99
CA LYS A 45 7.78 0.00 -10.74
C LYS A 45 7.20 -1.15 -11.56
N MET A 46 6.07 -1.72 -11.15
CA MET A 46 5.28 -2.65 -11.97
C MET A 46 4.57 -1.95 -13.12
N GLY A 47 4.51 -0.61 -13.14
CA GLY A 47 3.92 0.18 -14.23
C GLY A 47 2.52 0.69 -13.95
N MET A 48 2.03 0.64 -12.69
CA MET A 48 0.78 1.29 -12.31
C MET A 48 0.97 2.81 -12.29
N GLN A 49 0.04 3.55 -12.90
CA GLN A 49 0.22 4.99 -13.16
C GLN A 49 -0.71 5.90 -12.36
N ASN A 50 -1.82 5.37 -11.85
CA ASN A 50 -2.86 6.16 -11.19
C ASN A 50 -2.98 5.77 -9.71
N LEU A 51 -2.09 6.33 -8.89
CA LEU A 51 -2.09 6.13 -7.44
C LEU A 51 -2.64 7.37 -6.72
N VAL A 52 -3.34 7.16 -5.61
CA VAL A 52 -3.69 8.20 -4.63
C VAL A 52 -3.09 7.81 -3.31
N LEU A 53 -2.35 8.71 -2.69
CA LEU A 53 -1.61 8.49 -1.47
C LEU A 53 -2.22 9.32 -0.34
N ILE A 54 -2.77 8.69 0.69
CA ILE A 54 -3.42 9.37 1.82
C ILE A 54 -2.57 9.19 3.06
N ASP A 55 -1.98 10.29 3.54
CA ASP A 55 -1.18 10.31 4.76
C ASP A 55 -1.00 11.76 5.23
N ASP A 56 -1.26 12.04 6.50
CA ASP A 56 -1.11 13.38 7.09
C ASP A 56 0.20 13.59 7.85
N ASP A 57 1.01 12.54 7.99
CA ASP A 57 2.27 12.56 8.72
C ASP A 57 3.41 13.27 7.97
N GLU A 58 4.42 13.61 8.76
CA GLU A 58 5.73 14.08 8.29
C GLU A 58 6.79 12.99 8.46
N VAL A 59 7.83 13.07 7.63
CA VAL A 59 8.98 12.17 7.74
C VAL A 59 9.77 12.52 9.00
N GLN A 60 10.00 11.53 9.84
CA GLN A 60 10.78 11.62 11.08
C GLN A 60 12.01 10.72 11.02
N GLU A 61 12.98 10.96 11.87
CA GLU A 61 14.28 10.27 11.86
C GLU A 61 14.12 8.73 11.96
N HIS A 62 13.25 8.24 12.84
CA HIS A 62 12.98 6.80 12.99
C HIS A 62 12.32 6.16 11.77
N ASN A 63 11.81 6.94 10.81
CA ASN A 63 11.25 6.41 9.57
C ASN A 63 12.34 6.00 8.56
N LEU A 64 13.53 6.59 8.63
CA LEU A 64 14.58 6.43 7.61
C LEU A 64 15.08 4.99 7.47
N GLY A 65 15.02 4.20 8.52
CA GLY A 65 15.49 2.81 8.51
C GLY A 65 14.54 1.82 7.83
N THR A 66 13.25 2.14 7.74
CA THR A 66 12.22 1.16 7.31
C THR A 66 11.27 1.67 6.23
N GLN A 67 11.22 2.98 5.99
CA GLN A 67 10.35 3.61 5.02
C GLN A 67 11.16 4.15 3.81
N PRO A 68 10.58 4.37 2.64
CA PRO A 68 11.33 4.76 1.43
C PRO A 68 11.70 6.25 1.41
N TYR A 69 12.07 6.81 2.56
CA TYR A 69 12.46 8.22 2.70
C TYR A 69 13.96 8.37 2.92
N ARG A 70 14.48 9.57 2.66
CA ARG A 70 15.88 9.93 2.75
C ARG A 70 16.09 11.00 3.82
N LEU A 71 17.32 11.17 4.24
CA LEU A 71 17.70 12.18 5.24
C LEU A 71 17.22 13.60 4.88
N GLN A 72 17.26 13.96 3.60
CA GLN A 72 16.80 15.26 3.09
C GLN A 72 15.28 15.45 3.13
N ASP A 73 14.53 14.38 3.38
CA ASP A 73 13.06 14.40 3.38
C ASP A 73 12.49 14.69 4.78
N LEU A 74 13.36 14.80 5.80
CA LEU A 74 12.96 15.09 7.19
C LEU A 74 12.09 16.34 7.29
N GLY A 75 10.98 16.23 8.02
CA GLY A 75 9.98 17.30 8.24
C GLY A 75 9.04 17.49 7.05
N GLY A 76 9.23 16.84 5.92
CA GLY A 76 8.33 16.93 4.78
C GLY A 76 7.14 15.97 4.87
N LYS A 77 6.02 16.32 4.22
CA LYS A 77 4.80 15.48 4.19
C LYS A 77 5.05 14.17 3.42
N LYS A 78 4.82 13.02 4.10
CA LYS A 78 5.06 11.67 3.54
C LYS A 78 4.40 11.47 2.18
N ALA A 79 3.10 11.73 2.08
CA ALA A 79 2.36 11.56 0.83
C ALA A 79 2.91 12.41 -0.33
N LEU A 80 3.28 13.66 -0.05
CA LEU A 80 3.80 14.59 -1.06
C LEU A 80 5.19 14.17 -1.57
N ILE A 81 6.09 13.82 -0.66
CA ILE A 81 7.45 13.36 -1.00
C ILE A 81 7.35 12.08 -1.84
N LEU A 82 6.58 11.10 -1.35
CA LEU A 82 6.42 9.83 -2.05
C LEU A 82 5.84 10.03 -3.46
N ALA A 83 4.80 10.85 -3.63
CA ALA A 83 4.23 11.13 -4.95
C ALA A 83 5.27 11.68 -5.94
N ASN A 84 6.09 12.62 -5.50
CA ASN A 84 7.17 13.18 -6.31
C ASN A 84 8.23 12.12 -6.66
N ASP A 85 8.58 11.27 -5.71
CA ASP A 85 9.59 10.23 -5.93
C ASP A 85 9.09 9.13 -6.88
N LEU A 86 7.83 8.73 -6.80
CA LEU A 86 7.25 7.77 -7.74
C LEU A 86 7.34 8.28 -9.19
N TYR A 87 7.07 9.57 -9.41
CA TYR A 87 7.26 10.17 -10.73
C TYR A 87 8.73 10.19 -11.16
N ARG A 88 9.65 10.58 -10.27
CA ARG A 88 11.10 10.59 -10.55
C ARG A 88 11.64 9.20 -10.87
N LEU A 89 11.13 8.16 -10.20
CA LEU A 89 11.55 6.77 -10.40
C LEU A 89 11.10 6.19 -11.75
N THR A 90 9.91 6.57 -12.23
CA THR A 90 9.26 5.89 -13.37
C THR A 90 9.02 6.79 -14.58
N GLY A 91 8.92 8.09 -14.36
CA GLY A 91 8.55 9.09 -15.37
C GLY A 91 7.07 9.00 -15.82
N THR A 92 6.27 8.11 -15.25
CA THR A 92 4.87 7.87 -15.65
C THR A 92 3.88 7.82 -14.51
N CYS A 93 4.28 7.30 -13.34
CA CYS A 93 3.39 7.22 -12.21
C CYS A 93 3.05 8.64 -11.71
N ARG A 94 1.78 9.03 -11.88
CA ARG A 94 1.25 10.31 -11.39
C ARG A 94 0.43 10.02 -10.14
N ALA A 95 1.10 10.07 -9.00
CA ALA A 95 0.44 9.88 -7.73
C ALA A 95 -0.16 11.21 -7.23
N GLU A 96 -1.43 11.18 -6.82
CA GLU A 96 -2.11 12.30 -6.16
C GLU A 96 -1.85 12.24 -4.65
N PRO A 97 -1.12 13.21 -4.06
CA PRO A 97 -0.90 13.24 -2.62
C PRO A 97 -2.07 13.92 -1.90
N LEU A 98 -2.63 13.25 -0.91
CA LEU A 98 -3.64 13.79 -0.01
C LEU A 98 -3.07 13.86 1.41
N THR A 99 -2.54 15.04 1.77
CA THR A 99 -1.89 15.31 3.06
C THR A 99 -2.90 15.66 4.15
N GLN A 100 -3.94 14.85 4.27
CA GLN A 100 -5.01 15.04 5.24
C GLN A 100 -5.34 13.74 5.95
N ARG A 101 -5.70 13.86 7.21
CA ARG A 101 -6.10 12.71 8.01
C ARG A 101 -7.39 12.09 7.49
N LEU A 102 -7.38 10.78 7.30
CA LEU A 102 -8.58 10.03 6.96
C LEU A 102 -9.40 9.80 8.25
N THR A 103 -10.66 10.17 8.19
CA THR A 103 -11.61 10.08 9.32
C THR A 103 -12.92 9.45 8.84
N PRO A 104 -13.79 8.96 9.74
CA PRO A 104 -15.11 8.45 9.35
C PRO A 104 -15.96 9.44 8.53
N GLN A 105 -15.77 10.74 8.75
CA GLN A 105 -16.54 11.81 8.10
C GLN A 105 -16.10 12.03 6.64
N ASN A 106 -14.81 11.85 6.32
CA ASN A 106 -14.28 12.13 4.99
C ASN A 106 -13.91 10.87 4.20
N ALA A 107 -13.81 9.69 4.83
CA ALA A 107 -13.34 8.44 4.21
C ALA A 107 -14.11 8.11 2.93
N ALA A 108 -15.43 8.20 2.94
CA ALA A 108 -16.23 7.89 1.76
C ALA A 108 -15.96 8.84 0.57
N LYS A 109 -15.68 10.12 0.86
CA LYS A 109 -15.30 11.10 -0.17
C LYS A 109 -13.92 10.79 -0.74
N LEU A 110 -12.95 10.50 0.14
CA LEU A 110 -11.55 10.26 -0.23
C LEU A 110 -11.39 8.95 -1.03
N LEU A 111 -12.15 7.91 -0.67
CA LEU A 111 -12.04 6.60 -1.30
C LEU A 111 -12.90 6.42 -2.55
N LYS A 112 -13.75 7.40 -2.86
CA LYS A 112 -14.67 7.31 -4.00
C LYS A 112 -13.94 7.10 -5.33
N GLY A 113 -14.44 6.13 -6.09
CA GLY A 113 -13.95 5.83 -7.43
C GLY A 113 -12.65 5.02 -7.49
N ALA A 114 -12.16 4.51 -6.36
CA ALA A 114 -11.07 3.54 -6.36
C ALA A 114 -11.50 2.24 -7.04
N ALA A 115 -10.61 1.67 -7.84
CA ALA A 115 -10.73 0.29 -8.31
C ALA A 115 -10.37 -0.69 -7.20
N VAL A 116 -9.46 -0.29 -6.32
CA VAL A 116 -9.02 -1.03 -5.14
C VAL A 116 -8.43 -0.06 -4.11
N VAL A 117 -8.59 -0.37 -2.84
CA VAL A 117 -7.94 0.31 -1.71
C VAL A 117 -6.94 -0.65 -1.07
N LEU A 118 -5.74 -0.16 -0.82
CA LEU A 118 -4.73 -0.81 0.02
C LEU A 118 -4.65 -0.03 1.34
N ASP A 119 -5.13 -0.64 2.42
CA ASP A 119 -5.07 -0.07 3.76
C ASP A 119 -3.83 -0.58 4.50
N THR A 120 -2.97 0.36 4.86
CA THR A 120 -1.73 0.12 5.60
C THR A 120 -1.59 1.02 6.82
N PHE A 121 -2.68 1.63 7.27
CA PHE A 121 -2.66 2.40 8.51
C PHE A 121 -2.28 1.51 9.71
N ASP A 122 -1.69 2.09 10.71
CA ASP A 122 -1.18 1.42 11.92
C ASP A 122 -2.08 1.58 13.15
N ASN A 123 -3.19 2.34 13.02
CA ASN A 123 -4.10 2.61 14.12
C ASN A 123 -5.53 2.13 13.85
N HIS A 124 -6.21 1.68 14.90
CA HIS A 124 -7.56 1.13 14.85
C HIS A 124 -8.58 2.09 14.21
N ALA A 125 -8.55 3.36 14.61
CA ALA A 125 -9.56 4.34 14.17
C ALA A 125 -9.53 4.57 12.65
N SER A 126 -8.34 4.73 12.07
CA SER A 126 -8.17 4.93 10.63
C SER A 126 -8.51 3.66 9.84
N ARG A 127 -8.04 2.47 10.28
CA ARG A 127 -8.38 1.19 9.66
C ARG A 127 -9.88 0.96 9.64
N ARG A 128 -10.55 1.21 10.76
CA ARG A 128 -12.01 1.05 10.87
C ARG A 128 -12.76 2.02 9.94
N ALA A 129 -12.27 3.26 9.81
CA ALA A 129 -12.87 4.24 8.89
C ALA A 129 -12.72 3.82 7.43
N VAL A 130 -11.55 3.28 7.03
CA VAL A 130 -11.32 2.72 5.69
C VAL A 130 -12.25 1.53 5.45
N GLN A 131 -12.26 0.55 6.35
CA GLN A 131 -13.08 -0.65 6.24
C GLN A 131 -14.57 -0.30 6.05
N GLN A 132 -15.13 0.52 6.94
CA GLN A 132 -16.54 0.91 6.87
C GLN A 132 -16.88 1.65 5.57
N ALA A 133 -16.00 2.53 5.12
CA ALA A 133 -16.20 3.25 3.86
C ALA A 133 -16.12 2.32 2.65
N CYS A 134 -15.17 1.40 2.61
CA CYS A 134 -15.02 0.42 1.53
C CYS A 134 -16.22 -0.53 1.46
N LEU A 135 -16.68 -1.06 2.59
CA LEU A 135 -17.89 -1.91 2.65
C LEU A 135 -19.13 -1.15 2.14
N ARG A 136 -19.34 0.09 2.62
CA ARG A 136 -20.48 0.92 2.18
C ARG A 136 -20.45 1.25 0.70
N LEU A 137 -19.26 1.56 0.16
CA LEU A 137 -19.07 1.91 -1.25
C LEU A 137 -18.89 0.70 -2.16
N LYS A 138 -18.82 -0.50 -1.60
CA LYS A 138 -18.52 -1.75 -2.30
C LYS A 138 -17.19 -1.70 -3.06
N ILE A 139 -16.19 -1.03 -2.47
CA ILE A 139 -14.85 -0.95 -3.01
C ILE A 139 -14.03 -2.11 -2.43
N PRO A 140 -13.36 -2.91 -3.27
CA PRO A 140 -12.42 -3.93 -2.80
C PRO A 140 -11.31 -3.32 -1.95
N CYS A 141 -11.05 -3.91 -0.78
CA CYS A 141 -10.02 -3.43 0.13
C CYS A 141 -9.11 -4.59 0.55
N LEU A 142 -7.81 -4.40 0.40
CA LEU A 142 -6.77 -5.24 0.97
C LEU A 142 -6.20 -4.51 2.20
N HIS A 143 -6.31 -5.14 3.36
CA HIS A 143 -5.68 -4.66 4.59
C HIS A 143 -4.31 -5.32 4.73
N ALA A 144 -3.26 -4.52 4.94
CA ALA A 144 -1.91 -4.99 5.20
C ALA A 144 -1.44 -4.50 6.57
N GLY A 145 -0.93 -5.41 7.38
CA GLY A 145 -0.46 -5.12 8.72
C GLY A 145 0.81 -5.90 9.06
N MET A 146 1.44 -5.52 10.16
CA MET A 146 2.58 -6.25 10.70
C MET A 146 2.44 -6.36 12.22
N SER A 147 2.85 -7.49 12.78
CA SER A 147 2.97 -7.65 14.23
C SER A 147 4.41 -7.50 14.69
N GLY A 148 4.59 -7.07 15.93
CA GLY A 148 5.90 -7.06 16.60
C GLY A 148 6.53 -8.44 16.75
N GLU A 149 5.77 -9.52 16.60
CA GLU A 149 6.23 -10.91 16.66
C GLU A 149 6.85 -11.40 15.34
N GLY A 150 6.93 -10.54 14.33
CA GLY A 150 7.57 -10.87 13.06
C GLY A 150 6.65 -11.51 12.03
N THR A 151 5.37 -11.16 12.05
CA THR A 151 4.41 -11.58 11.03
C THR A 151 3.94 -10.40 10.21
N GLY A 152 3.74 -10.60 8.90
CA GLY A 152 3.02 -9.70 8.01
C GLY A 152 1.67 -10.31 7.66
N ASP A 153 0.58 -9.55 7.77
CA ASP A 153 -0.78 -10.00 7.49
C ASP A 153 -1.35 -9.24 6.29
N LEU A 154 -1.92 -9.98 5.35
CA LEU A 154 -2.55 -9.47 4.13
C LEU A 154 -3.94 -10.07 4.02
N HIS A 155 -4.96 -9.26 4.25
CA HIS A 155 -6.33 -9.74 4.35
C HIS A 155 -7.30 -8.94 3.47
N TRP A 156 -8.02 -9.63 2.58
CA TRP A 156 -9.08 -9.02 1.77
C TRP A 156 -10.40 -8.94 2.53
N GLU A 157 -11.14 -7.85 2.31
CA GLU A 157 -12.56 -7.82 2.68
C GLU A 157 -13.41 -8.77 1.79
N PRO A 158 -14.44 -9.40 2.35
CA PRO A 158 -14.95 -9.33 3.72
C PRO A 158 -14.22 -10.25 4.71
N GLY A 159 -14.39 -9.98 5.99
CA GLY A 159 -13.91 -10.87 7.07
C GLY A 159 -12.67 -10.37 7.80
N TYR A 160 -12.13 -9.21 7.42
CA TYR A 160 -11.03 -8.60 8.16
C TYR A 160 -11.51 -8.05 9.50
N GLU A 161 -10.86 -8.48 10.58
CA GLU A 161 -11.06 -7.93 11.92
C GLU A 161 -10.01 -6.86 12.18
N VAL A 162 -10.47 -5.61 12.38
CA VAL A 162 -9.55 -4.50 12.66
C VAL A 162 -8.95 -4.71 14.06
N PRO A 163 -7.61 -4.84 14.17
CA PRO A 163 -6.96 -5.04 15.46
C PRO A 163 -7.15 -3.83 16.36
N GLN A 164 -7.18 -4.05 17.67
CA GLN A 164 -7.14 -2.98 18.66
C GLN A 164 -5.74 -2.37 18.72
N ASP A 165 -5.67 -1.08 19.05
CA ASP A 165 -4.39 -0.43 19.26
C ASP A 165 -3.69 -1.03 20.47
N VAL A 166 -2.38 -1.25 20.36
CA VAL A 166 -1.54 -1.69 21.46
C VAL A 166 -0.92 -0.45 22.10
N GLU A 167 -1.15 -0.25 23.39
CA GLU A 167 -0.49 0.80 24.13
C GLU A 167 1.00 0.44 24.33
N LEU A 168 1.87 1.23 23.73
CA LEU A 168 3.31 1.13 23.92
C LEU A 168 3.80 2.36 24.69
N PRO A 169 4.79 2.18 25.61
CA PRO A 169 5.40 3.31 26.31
C PRO A 169 6.01 4.36 25.37
N ASP A 170 6.57 3.90 24.26
CA ASP A 170 7.03 4.72 23.15
C ASP A 170 6.42 4.17 21.86
N PRO A 171 5.49 4.90 21.23
CA PRO A 171 4.88 4.49 19.95
C PRO A 171 5.89 4.29 18.81
N CYS A 172 7.08 4.89 18.90
CA CYS A 172 8.14 4.75 17.90
C CYS A 172 9.06 3.54 18.18
N ALA A 173 9.05 2.97 19.39
CA ALA A 173 9.83 1.81 19.77
C ALA A 173 9.16 0.49 19.39
N TYR A 174 8.69 0.40 18.15
CA TYR A 174 8.00 -0.75 17.60
C TYR A 174 8.98 -1.60 16.76
N PRO A 175 9.11 -2.92 17.02
CA PRO A 175 10.04 -3.77 16.29
C PRO A 175 9.55 -3.98 14.85
N LEU A 176 10.20 -3.31 13.91
CA LEU A 176 9.84 -3.31 12.50
C LEU A 176 11.04 -3.72 11.63
N GLY A 177 11.14 -5.00 11.32
CA GLY A 177 12.25 -5.53 10.52
C GLY A 177 12.09 -5.20 9.04
N LEU A 178 13.08 -4.51 8.43
CA LEU A 178 13.03 -4.09 7.02
C LEU A 178 12.78 -5.25 6.04
N ALA A 179 13.34 -6.44 6.28
CA ALA A 179 13.11 -7.60 5.42
C ALA A 179 11.63 -8.01 5.39
N LEU A 180 10.98 -8.05 6.56
CA LEU A 180 9.55 -8.35 6.66
C LEU A 180 8.68 -7.25 6.01
N VAL A 181 9.05 -5.98 6.21
CA VAL A 181 8.42 -4.84 5.53
C VAL A 181 8.43 -5.03 4.01
N ASN A 182 9.60 -5.33 3.43
CA ASN A 182 9.73 -5.48 1.98
C ASN A 182 8.99 -6.72 1.45
N LEU A 183 9.04 -7.86 2.15
CA LEU A 183 8.29 -9.05 1.75
C LEU A 183 6.78 -8.79 1.77
N THR A 184 6.28 -8.20 2.86
CA THR A 184 4.85 -7.91 3.02
C THR A 184 4.36 -6.86 2.03
N SER A 185 5.11 -5.79 1.82
CA SER A 185 4.74 -4.71 0.89
C SER A 185 4.81 -5.15 -0.58
N ALA A 186 5.80 -5.97 -0.95
CA ALA A 186 5.90 -6.54 -2.29
C ALA A 186 4.74 -7.49 -2.58
N LEU A 187 4.38 -8.35 -1.62
CA LEU A 187 3.24 -9.24 -1.75
C LEU A 187 1.92 -8.46 -1.80
N ALA A 188 1.77 -7.39 -0.99
CA ALA A 188 0.60 -6.52 -1.06
C ALA A 188 0.41 -5.90 -2.44
N ALA A 189 1.50 -5.39 -3.05
CA ALA A 189 1.47 -4.84 -4.40
C ALA A 189 1.08 -5.91 -5.45
N GLU A 190 1.65 -7.11 -5.34
CA GLU A 190 1.32 -8.24 -6.22
C GLU A 190 -0.16 -8.62 -6.10
N LEU A 191 -0.71 -8.72 -4.90
CA LEU A 191 -2.12 -9.05 -4.66
C LEU A 191 -3.07 -8.00 -5.24
N VAL A 192 -2.72 -6.71 -5.11
CA VAL A 192 -3.47 -5.62 -5.74
C VAL A 192 -3.49 -5.79 -7.26
N VAL A 193 -2.35 -6.07 -7.89
CA VAL A 193 -2.27 -6.24 -9.34
C VAL A 193 -3.02 -7.49 -9.80
N ARG A 194 -2.90 -8.61 -9.10
CA ARG A 194 -3.68 -9.84 -9.39
C ARG A 194 -5.18 -9.59 -9.30
N PHE A 195 -5.61 -8.90 -8.26
CA PHE A 195 -7.02 -8.54 -8.13
C PHE A 195 -7.50 -7.71 -9.33
N LEU A 196 -6.73 -6.70 -9.75
CA LEU A 196 -7.09 -5.87 -10.89
C LEU A 196 -7.16 -6.64 -12.21
N LEU A 197 -6.28 -7.64 -12.41
CA LEU A 197 -6.20 -8.45 -13.62
C LEU A 197 -7.29 -9.52 -13.69
N CYS A 198 -7.55 -10.24 -12.61
CA CYS A 198 -8.41 -11.42 -12.62
C CYS A 198 -9.42 -11.51 -11.48
N GLY A 199 -9.50 -10.49 -10.60
CA GLY A 199 -10.44 -10.48 -9.46
C GLY A 199 -10.04 -11.38 -8.29
N GLU A 200 -8.82 -11.93 -8.30
CA GLU A 200 -8.36 -12.86 -7.25
C GLU A 200 -8.22 -12.15 -5.90
N LYS A 201 -8.83 -12.73 -4.87
CA LYS A 201 -8.78 -12.27 -3.48
C LYS A 201 -8.31 -13.42 -2.59
N LYS A 202 -7.02 -13.56 -2.46
CA LYS A 202 -6.40 -14.52 -1.55
C LYS A 202 -5.65 -13.78 -0.45
N SER A 203 -5.90 -14.16 0.79
CA SER A 203 -5.27 -13.57 1.98
C SER A 203 -4.04 -14.39 2.37
N TYR A 204 -3.01 -13.72 2.89
CA TYR A 204 -1.74 -14.37 3.20
C TYR A 204 -1.17 -13.91 4.54
N LEU A 205 -0.41 -14.81 5.15
CA LEU A 205 0.45 -14.56 6.30
C LEU A 205 1.91 -14.69 5.87
N VAL A 206 2.74 -13.71 6.20
CA VAL A 206 4.18 -13.71 5.96
C VAL A 206 4.88 -13.97 7.29
N LEU A 207 5.64 -15.05 7.39
CA LEU A 207 6.35 -15.47 8.60
C LEU A 207 7.85 -15.22 8.43
N ARG A 208 8.39 -14.23 9.17
CA ARG A 208 9.80 -13.81 9.06
C ARG A 208 10.79 -14.90 9.49
N ASP A 209 10.51 -15.56 10.61
CA ASP A 209 11.42 -16.55 11.23
C ASP A 209 11.61 -17.79 10.36
N ARG A 210 10.62 -18.16 9.56
CA ARG A 210 10.65 -19.29 8.64
C ARG A 210 10.86 -18.89 7.18
N LEU A 211 10.88 -17.59 6.86
CA LEU A 211 10.85 -17.07 5.50
C LEU A 211 9.75 -17.72 4.65
N HIS A 212 8.57 -17.84 5.23
CA HIS A 212 7.44 -18.59 4.66
C HIS A 212 6.23 -17.68 4.44
N ILE A 213 5.50 -17.95 3.36
CA ILE A 213 4.25 -17.28 3.01
C ILE A 213 3.16 -18.33 3.00
N GLU A 214 2.14 -18.15 3.82
CA GLU A 214 1.00 -19.05 3.95
C GLU A 214 -0.27 -18.39 3.41
N GLU A 215 -1.04 -19.14 2.58
CA GLU A 215 -2.38 -18.71 2.19
C GLU A 215 -3.33 -18.94 3.36
N LYS A 216 -4.15 -17.93 3.69
CA LYS A 216 -5.20 -18.02 4.72
C LYS A 216 -6.50 -18.52 4.08
N PHE A 217 -7.14 -19.46 4.73
CA PHE A 217 -8.40 -20.05 4.30
C PHE A 217 -9.59 -19.39 4.99
#